data_c5f6a905d32e8ac6ad91241a91f97b00
#
_entry.id   c5f6a905d32e8ac6ad91241a91f97b00
#
_cell.length_a   1.000
_cell.length_b   1.000
_cell.length_c   1.000
_cell.angle_alpha   90.00
_cell.angle_beta   90.00
_cell.angle_gamma   90.00
#
_symmetry.space_group_name_H-M   'P 1'
#
loop_
_entity.id
_entity.type
_entity.pdbx_description
1 polymer ?
#
loop_
_entity_poly.entity_id
_entity_poly.type
_entity_poly.pdbx_seq_one_letter_code
_entity_poly.pdbx_strand_id
1 'polypeptide(L)'
;MFKKKVTFKILVLLIASDILETAVHFFFKKSTLGASYEQVTDLFTAAVFLKVVFFSPFFWAGLLAVFSVFILWSLILSKIDLSVAVPIASFSYILVPLVSVIFLHEQVTVLRWLGVFFVLAGVILVSLSSKERVEQAK
;
A
#
# COMPACT_ATOMS: atom_id res chain seq x y z
N MET A 1 5.83 28.82 9.81
CA MET A 1 5.56 27.47 9.28
C MET A 1 5.79 26.48 10.43
N PHE A 2 4.71 25.98 11.02
CA PHE A 2 4.81 25.14 12.22
C PHE A 2 5.41 23.79 11.83
N LYS A 3 6.62 23.47 12.35
CA LYS A 3 7.17 22.09 12.30
C LYS A 3 6.22 21.17 13.06
N LYS A 4 5.33 20.52 12.35
CA LYS A 4 4.49 19.45 12.94
C LYS A 4 5.41 18.26 13.26
N LYS A 5 5.81 18.14 14.54
CA LYS A 5 6.62 17.02 15.02
C LYS A 5 5.84 15.73 14.87
N VAL A 6 6.47 14.69 14.31
CA VAL A 6 5.92 13.36 14.29
C VAL A 6 5.79 12.89 15.74
N THR A 7 4.58 12.83 16.23
CA THR A 7 4.26 12.30 17.56
C THR A 7 4.18 10.78 17.49
N PHE A 8 4.49 10.08 18.57
CA PHE A 8 4.36 8.61 18.64
C PHE A 8 2.99 8.11 18.15
N LYS A 9 1.92 8.84 18.45
CA LYS A 9 0.56 8.54 17.95
C LYS A 9 0.47 8.57 16.41
N ILE A 10 1.14 9.52 15.77
CA ILE A 10 1.16 9.63 14.29
C ILE A 10 1.96 8.47 13.68
N LEU A 11 3.07 8.08 14.31
CA LEU A 11 3.86 6.92 13.87
C LEU A 11 3.02 5.63 13.94
N VAL A 12 2.29 5.42 15.02
CA VAL A 12 1.39 4.27 15.17
C VAL A 12 0.29 4.28 14.10
N LEU A 13 -0.30 5.45 13.80
CA LEU A 13 -1.30 5.58 12.75
C LEU A 13 -0.72 5.27 11.36
N LEU A 14 0.51 5.68 11.07
CA LEU A 14 1.20 5.38 9.81
C LEU A 14 1.44 3.87 9.67
N ILE A 15 1.99 3.23 10.69
CA ILE A 15 2.20 1.76 10.68
C ILE A 15 0.86 1.02 10.54
N ALA A 16 -0.19 1.47 11.23
CA ALA A 16 -1.51 0.89 11.12
C ALA A 16 -2.09 1.06 9.69
N SER A 17 -1.86 2.21 9.04
CA SER A 17 -2.28 2.42 7.65
C SER A 17 -1.53 1.51 6.68
N ASP A 18 -0.21 1.27 6.87
CA ASP A 18 0.59 0.38 6.03
C ASP A 18 0.13 -1.09 6.15
N ILE A 19 -0.17 -1.53 7.38
CA ILE A 19 -0.71 -2.88 7.62
C ILE A 19 -2.07 -3.02 6.95
N LEU A 20 -2.94 -2.02 7.10
CA LEU A 20 -4.28 -2.04 6.52
C LEU A 20 -4.22 -1.96 4.97
N GLU A 21 -3.31 -1.17 4.40
CA GLU A 21 -3.05 -1.11 2.96
C GLU A 21 -2.58 -2.49 2.42
N THR A 22 -1.69 -3.14 3.15
CA THR A 22 -1.26 -4.52 2.82
C THR A 22 -2.45 -5.49 2.87
N ALA A 23 -3.36 -5.34 3.85
CA ALA A 23 -4.58 -6.15 3.92
C ALA A 23 -5.54 -5.87 2.75
N VAL A 24 -5.63 -4.63 2.26
CA VAL A 24 -6.39 -4.29 1.03
C VAL A 24 -5.88 -5.13 -0.15
N HIS A 25 -4.56 -5.13 -0.39
CA HIS A 25 -3.96 -5.91 -1.47
C HIS A 25 -4.24 -7.41 -1.30
N PHE A 26 -4.12 -7.92 -0.09
CA PHE A 26 -4.42 -9.32 0.22
C PHE A 26 -5.89 -9.67 -0.07
N PHE A 27 -6.85 -8.87 0.38
CA PHE A 27 -8.28 -9.14 0.17
C PHE A 27 -8.67 -9.08 -1.31
N PHE A 28 -8.22 -8.06 -2.04
CA PHE A 28 -8.50 -7.98 -3.47
C PHE A 28 -7.86 -9.14 -4.23
N LYS A 29 -6.63 -9.49 -3.93
CA LYS A 29 -5.98 -10.64 -4.56
C LYS A 29 -6.74 -11.92 -4.25
N LYS A 30 -7.15 -12.13 -3.00
CA LYS A 30 -7.91 -13.31 -2.60
C LYS A 30 -9.30 -13.36 -3.25
N SER A 31 -9.91 -12.22 -3.53
CA SER A 31 -11.20 -12.16 -4.24
C SER A 31 -11.11 -12.66 -5.69
N THR A 32 -9.93 -12.56 -6.31
CA THR A 32 -9.69 -12.98 -7.70
C THR A 32 -9.23 -14.42 -7.83
N LEU A 33 -8.78 -15.09 -6.76
CA LEU A 33 -8.26 -16.47 -6.82
C LEU A 33 -9.33 -17.50 -7.23
N GLY A 34 -10.62 -17.19 -7.03
CA GLY A 34 -11.74 -18.03 -7.47
C GLY A 34 -12.17 -17.79 -8.93
N ALA A 35 -11.57 -16.84 -9.63
CA ALA A 35 -11.91 -16.45 -10.98
C ALA A 35 -10.71 -16.68 -11.91
N SER A 36 -10.89 -17.57 -12.91
CA SER A 36 -9.84 -17.87 -13.90
C SER A 36 -9.70 -16.71 -14.88
N TYR A 37 -8.90 -15.69 -14.54
CA TYR A 37 -8.64 -14.54 -15.39
C TYR A 37 -7.90 -14.89 -16.69
N GLU A 38 -7.18 -16.00 -16.73
CA GLU A 38 -6.51 -16.50 -17.94
C GLU A 38 -7.49 -16.86 -19.07
N GLN A 39 -8.78 -17.06 -18.75
CA GLN A 39 -9.85 -17.37 -19.70
C GLN A 39 -10.66 -16.15 -20.14
N VAL A 40 -10.27 -14.94 -19.74
CA VAL A 40 -10.96 -13.70 -20.14
C VAL A 40 -10.50 -13.31 -21.54
N THR A 41 -11.13 -13.87 -22.55
CA THR A 41 -10.87 -13.56 -23.98
C THR A 41 -11.97 -12.71 -24.60
N ASP A 42 -13.20 -12.79 -24.06
CA ASP A 42 -14.39 -12.17 -24.61
C ASP A 42 -15.15 -11.37 -23.55
N LEU A 43 -16.06 -10.48 -23.99
CA LEU A 43 -16.90 -9.67 -23.12
C LEU A 43 -17.77 -10.52 -22.18
N PHE A 44 -18.20 -11.69 -22.64
CA PHE A 44 -18.99 -12.62 -21.81
C PHE A 44 -18.15 -13.21 -20.66
N THR A 45 -16.94 -13.67 -20.92
CA THR A 45 -16.02 -14.21 -19.91
C THR A 45 -15.58 -13.11 -18.93
N ALA A 46 -15.40 -11.88 -19.41
CA ALA A 46 -15.15 -10.70 -18.57
C ALA A 46 -16.32 -10.44 -17.60
N ALA A 47 -17.56 -10.51 -18.06
CA ALA A 47 -18.75 -10.33 -17.22
C ALA A 47 -18.88 -11.40 -16.16
N VAL A 48 -18.59 -12.68 -16.50
CA VAL A 48 -18.57 -13.78 -15.54
C VAL A 48 -17.48 -13.58 -14.48
N PHE A 49 -16.27 -13.18 -14.89
CA PHE A 49 -15.18 -12.86 -13.98
C PHE A 49 -15.58 -11.76 -12.99
N LEU A 50 -16.11 -10.63 -13.49
CA LEU A 50 -16.56 -9.53 -12.65
C LEU A 50 -17.66 -9.98 -11.66
N LYS A 51 -18.59 -10.82 -12.11
CA LYS A 51 -19.62 -11.37 -11.23
C LYS A 51 -19.01 -12.18 -10.10
N VAL A 52 -18.08 -13.09 -10.37
CA VAL A 52 -17.42 -13.92 -9.35
C VAL A 52 -16.68 -13.05 -8.34
N VAL A 53 -15.92 -12.07 -8.80
CA VAL A 53 -15.19 -11.13 -7.93
C VAL A 53 -16.15 -10.32 -7.07
N PHE A 54 -17.19 -9.74 -7.66
CA PHE A 54 -18.15 -8.87 -6.96
C PHE A 54 -18.96 -9.60 -5.89
N PHE A 55 -19.27 -10.89 -6.09
CA PHE A 55 -19.96 -11.72 -5.09
C PHE A 55 -19.01 -12.33 -4.06
N SER A 56 -17.70 -12.14 -4.20
CA SER A 56 -16.73 -12.59 -3.20
C SER A 56 -16.81 -11.75 -1.92
N PRO A 57 -16.91 -12.35 -0.72
CA PRO A 57 -16.88 -11.61 0.53
C PRO A 57 -15.55 -10.87 0.74
N PHE A 58 -14.45 -11.36 0.16
CA PHE A 58 -13.15 -10.70 0.20
C PHE A 58 -13.11 -9.40 -0.58
N PHE A 59 -13.89 -9.27 -1.66
CA PHE A 59 -14.04 -8.01 -2.38
C PHE A 59 -14.62 -6.92 -1.47
N TRP A 60 -15.69 -7.20 -0.75
CA TRP A 60 -16.32 -6.26 0.16
C TRP A 60 -15.46 -5.93 1.38
N ALA A 61 -14.75 -6.92 1.92
CA ALA A 61 -13.76 -6.67 2.98
C ALA A 61 -12.63 -5.76 2.50
N GLY A 62 -12.12 -5.98 1.28
CA GLY A 62 -11.14 -5.11 0.65
C GLY A 62 -11.66 -3.69 0.46
N LEU A 63 -12.90 -3.53 0.02
CA LEU A 63 -13.53 -2.22 -0.18
C LEU A 63 -13.66 -1.45 1.14
N LEU A 64 -14.11 -2.09 2.22
CA LEU A 64 -14.17 -1.49 3.55
C LEU A 64 -12.78 -1.09 4.05
N ALA A 65 -11.77 -1.92 3.80
CA ALA A 65 -10.39 -1.62 4.14
C ALA A 65 -9.87 -0.39 3.37
N VAL A 66 -10.16 -0.23 2.07
CA VAL A 66 -9.82 0.97 1.27
C VAL A 66 -10.40 2.23 1.89
N PHE A 67 -11.68 2.22 2.25
CA PHE A 67 -12.31 3.38 2.91
C PHE A 67 -11.64 3.70 4.25
N SER A 68 -11.27 2.69 5.02
CA SER A 68 -10.57 2.87 6.30
C SER A 68 -9.18 3.47 6.09
N VAL A 69 -8.42 2.99 5.10
CA VAL A 69 -7.12 3.56 4.70
C VAL A 69 -7.28 5.02 4.30
N PHE A 70 -8.28 5.34 3.47
CA PHE A 70 -8.54 6.71 3.04
C PHE A 70 -8.79 7.66 4.23
N ILE A 71 -9.59 7.23 5.21
CA ILE A 71 -9.85 8.01 6.43
C ILE A 71 -8.57 8.20 7.24
N LEU A 72 -7.79 7.12 7.44
CA LEU A 72 -6.51 7.19 8.15
C LEU A 72 -5.53 8.15 7.48
N TRP A 73 -5.36 8.06 6.15
CA TRP A 73 -4.50 8.96 5.39
C TRP A 73 -4.94 10.41 5.48
N SER A 74 -6.25 10.68 5.40
CA SER A 74 -6.81 12.02 5.58
C SER A 74 -6.48 12.59 6.96
N LEU A 75 -6.59 11.77 8.03
CA LEU A 75 -6.25 12.15 9.39
C LEU A 75 -4.74 12.38 9.56
N ILE A 76 -3.89 11.54 8.96
CA ILE A 76 -2.43 11.66 9.02
C ILE A 76 -1.98 12.95 8.33
N LEU A 77 -2.41 13.19 7.08
CA LEU A 77 -2.02 14.35 6.28
C LEU A 77 -2.56 15.67 6.85
N SER A 78 -3.62 15.64 7.65
CA SER A 78 -4.04 16.82 8.41
C SER A 78 -3.04 17.22 9.51
N LYS A 79 -2.15 16.30 9.92
CA LYS A 79 -1.24 16.48 11.06
C LYS A 79 0.24 16.56 10.69
N ILE A 80 0.64 15.95 9.57
CA ILE A 80 2.03 15.97 9.10
C ILE A 80 2.08 16.26 7.60
N ASP A 81 3.25 16.71 7.14
CA ASP A 81 3.49 16.98 5.74
C ASP A 81 3.72 15.67 4.97
N LEU A 82 3.27 15.63 3.71
CA LEU A 82 3.39 14.48 2.81
C LEU A 82 4.85 14.02 2.65
N SER A 83 5.79 14.97 2.63
CA SER A 83 7.23 14.70 2.53
C SER A 83 7.80 13.88 3.71
N VAL A 84 7.10 13.87 4.84
CA VAL A 84 7.45 13.08 6.03
C VAL A 84 6.64 11.77 6.06
N ALA A 85 5.36 11.82 5.66
CA ALA A 85 4.48 10.66 5.66
C ALA A 85 4.93 9.59 4.67
N VAL A 86 5.27 9.98 3.42
CA VAL A 86 5.61 9.05 2.34
C VAL A 86 6.84 8.18 2.63
N PRO A 87 7.97 8.71 3.15
CA PRO A 87 9.11 7.87 3.52
C PRO A 87 8.78 6.79 4.55
N ILE A 88 7.89 7.09 5.51
CA ILE A 88 7.48 6.13 6.53
C ILE A 88 6.54 5.08 5.94
N ALA A 89 5.56 5.52 5.15
CA ALA A 89 4.60 4.64 4.47
C ALA A 89 5.24 3.76 3.38
N SER A 90 6.46 4.05 2.95
CA SER A 90 7.17 3.20 1.99
C SER A 90 7.50 1.80 2.52
N PHE A 91 7.28 1.56 3.80
CA PHE A 91 7.42 0.23 4.41
C PHE A 91 6.43 -0.79 3.82
N SER A 92 5.27 -0.35 3.34
CA SER A 92 4.29 -1.20 2.63
C SER A 92 4.89 -1.87 1.37
N TYR A 93 5.87 -1.23 0.69
CA TYR A 93 6.56 -1.85 -0.46
C TYR A 93 7.32 -3.13 -0.12
N ILE A 94 7.67 -3.33 1.16
CA ILE A 94 8.26 -4.58 1.66
C ILE A 94 7.15 -5.52 2.12
N LEU A 95 6.15 -5.00 2.84
CA LEU A 95 5.08 -5.82 3.43
C LEU A 95 4.24 -6.52 2.36
N VAL A 96 3.88 -5.84 1.28
CA VAL A 96 3.02 -6.41 0.23
C VAL A 96 3.65 -7.65 -0.41
N PRO A 97 4.90 -7.64 -0.92
CA PRO A 97 5.53 -8.85 -1.44
C PRO A 97 5.70 -9.95 -0.40
N LEU A 98 6.02 -9.61 0.86
CA LEU A 98 6.14 -10.59 1.93
C LEU A 98 4.82 -11.31 2.20
N VAL A 99 3.71 -10.57 2.30
CA VAL A 99 2.38 -11.15 2.49
C VAL A 99 1.98 -12.01 1.29
N SER A 100 2.31 -11.60 0.06
CA SER A 100 2.07 -12.41 -1.14
C SER A 100 2.81 -13.75 -1.08
N VAL A 101 4.09 -13.77 -0.67
CA VAL A 101 4.86 -15.01 -0.55
C VAL A 101 4.30 -15.91 0.56
N ILE A 102 4.03 -15.33 1.75
CA ILE A 102 3.68 -16.11 2.95
C ILE A 102 2.24 -16.64 2.90
N PHE A 103 1.28 -15.80 2.52
CA PHE A 103 -0.13 -16.12 2.62
C PHE A 103 -0.78 -16.57 1.31
N LEU A 104 -0.25 -16.12 0.17
CA LEU A 104 -0.77 -16.48 -1.15
C LEU A 104 0.12 -17.51 -1.86
N HIS A 105 1.28 -17.86 -1.26
CA HIS A 105 2.26 -18.79 -1.83
C HIS A 105 2.70 -18.40 -3.26
N GLU A 106 2.73 -17.09 -3.54
CA GLU A 106 3.17 -16.57 -4.83
C GLU A 106 4.69 -16.54 -4.94
N GLN A 107 5.18 -16.85 -6.14
CA GLN A 107 6.60 -16.69 -6.46
C GLN A 107 6.86 -15.24 -6.86
N VAL A 108 7.47 -14.48 -5.97
CA VAL A 108 7.93 -13.12 -6.27
C VAL A 108 9.27 -13.20 -6.98
N THR A 109 9.31 -12.72 -8.22
CA THR A 109 10.52 -12.77 -9.05
C THR A 109 11.63 -11.87 -8.47
N VAL A 110 12.90 -12.24 -8.75
CA VAL A 110 14.08 -11.43 -8.38
C VAL A 110 13.95 -9.99 -8.90
N LEU A 111 13.38 -9.81 -10.10
CA LEU A 111 13.17 -8.49 -10.69
C LEU A 111 12.24 -7.62 -9.84
N ARG A 112 11.20 -8.19 -9.22
CA ARG A 112 10.33 -7.47 -8.27
C ARG A 112 11.08 -7.04 -7.02
N TRP A 113 11.93 -7.88 -6.46
CA TRP A 113 12.76 -7.52 -5.31
C TRP A 113 13.77 -6.42 -5.64
N LEU A 114 14.36 -6.44 -6.84
CA LEU A 114 15.21 -5.35 -7.33
C LEU A 114 14.40 -4.05 -7.44
N GLY A 115 13.15 -4.10 -7.97
CA GLY A 115 12.26 -2.94 -8.01
C GLY A 115 11.99 -2.35 -6.62
N VAL A 116 11.68 -3.19 -5.64
CA VAL A 116 11.48 -2.79 -4.23
C VAL A 116 12.75 -2.10 -3.69
N PHE A 117 13.92 -2.67 -3.94
CA PHE A 117 15.19 -2.08 -3.53
C PHE A 117 15.40 -0.68 -4.10
N PHE A 118 15.17 -0.48 -5.41
CA PHE A 118 15.32 0.83 -6.04
C PHE A 118 14.30 1.86 -5.54
N VAL A 119 13.05 1.44 -5.27
CA VAL A 119 12.04 2.32 -4.68
C VAL A 119 12.48 2.77 -3.29
N LEU A 120 12.93 1.86 -2.44
CA LEU A 120 13.41 2.19 -1.09
C LEU A 120 14.64 3.10 -1.13
N ALA A 121 15.60 2.82 -2.03
CA ALA A 121 16.75 3.68 -2.24
C ALA A 121 16.34 5.10 -2.66
N GLY A 122 15.39 5.23 -3.59
CA GLY A 122 14.83 6.51 -4.01
C GLY A 122 14.17 7.27 -2.86
N VAL A 123 13.38 6.58 -2.04
CA VAL A 123 12.72 7.17 -0.86
C VAL A 123 13.75 7.68 0.15
N ILE A 124 14.82 6.92 0.41
CA ILE A 124 15.91 7.34 1.30
C ILE A 124 16.58 8.61 0.76
N LEU A 125 16.92 8.65 -0.53
CA LEU A 125 17.54 9.82 -1.18
C LEU A 125 16.65 11.06 -1.07
N VAL A 126 15.35 10.93 -1.35
CA VAL A 126 14.38 12.04 -1.21
C VAL A 126 14.29 12.49 0.25
N SER A 127 14.27 11.57 1.20
CA SER A 127 14.23 11.87 2.64
C SER A 127 15.48 12.65 3.10
N LEU A 128 16.67 12.27 2.63
CA LEU A 128 17.92 12.96 2.94
C LEU A 128 17.94 14.37 2.33
N SER A 129 17.58 14.51 1.06
CA SER A 129 17.50 15.82 0.37
C SER A 129 16.51 16.78 1.04
N SER A 130 15.40 16.25 1.57
CA SER A 130 14.42 17.05 2.31
C SER A 130 14.98 17.60 3.63
N LYS A 131 15.87 16.86 4.30
CA LYS A 131 16.57 17.32 5.51
C LYS A 131 17.52 18.47 5.24
N GLU A 132 18.33 18.38 4.20
CA GLU A 132 19.30 19.42 3.83
C GLU A 132 18.60 20.76 3.51
N ARG A 133 17.48 20.71 2.81
CA ARG A 133 16.69 21.91 2.50
C ARG A 133 16.13 22.60 3.73
N VAL A 134 15.81 21.86 4.77
CA VAL A 134 15.31 22.40 6.05
C VAL A 134 16.44 23.02 6.88
N GLU A 135 17.68 22.53 6.77
CA GLU A 135 18.85 23.12 7.45
C GLU A 135 19.34 24.40 6.80
N GLN A 136 19.30 24.48 5.46
CA GLN A 136 19.68 25.69 4.71
C GLN A 136 18.68 26.84 4.85
N ALA A 137 17.45 26.59 5.28
CA ALA A 137 16.40 27.58 5.49
C ALA A 137 16.37 28.14 6.95
N LYS A 138 17.36 27.80 7.77
CA LYS A 138 17.56 28.32 9.13
C LYS A 138 18.65 29.36 9.18
#